data_98bf8451c9b607d4a429914a8ad5ce8b
#
_entry.id   98bf8451c9b607d4a429914a8ad5ce8b
#
_cell.length_a   1.000
_cell.length_b   1.000
_cell.length_c   1.000
_cell.angle_alpha   90.00
_cell.angle_beta   90.00
_cell.angle_gamma   90.00
#
_symmetry.space_group_name_H-M   'P 1'
#
loop_
_entity.id
_entity.type
_entity.pdbx_description
1 polymer ?
#
loop_
_entity_poly.entity_id
_entity_poly.type
_entity_poly.pdbx_seq_one_letter_code
_entity_poly.pdbx_strand_id
1 'polypeptide(L)'
;IMLTLADIVRAQQRLTRYLQPTAVESAPELGAGVLLKLENTNRTHSFKIRGALNAVLALDDAARARGVITASSGNHAQGVAYATQATQTRATILMPKHTPQKKVQGVRRYGGTAVLFGDNFDQTEAEALRRARDEGMTFVSPYNDRQVMAGAGTIGLEILQQVPDVARVLVCVSGGGLISGIATA
;
A
#
# COMPACT_ATOMS: atom_id res chain seq x y z
N ILE A 1 -8.15 -8.57 14.41
CA ILE A 1 -7.37 -9.65 13.74
C ILE A 1 -5.90 -9.32 13.92
N MET A 2 -5.16 -10.20 14.62
CA MET A 2 -3.74 -10.01 14.89
C MET A 2 -2.91 -10.31 13.64
N LEU A 3 -2.01 -9.40 13.25
CA LEU A 3 -1.00 -9.62 12.23
C LEU A 3 0.09 -10.55 12.78
N THR A 4 0.64 -11.44 11.96
CA THR A 4 1.70 -12.38 12.37
C THR A 4 2.89 -12.32 11.41
N LEU A 5 4.07 -12.74 11.87
CA LEU A 5 5.25 -12.88 11.03
C LEU A 5 4.97 -13.79 9.79
N ALA A 6 4.21 -14.86 9.99
CA ALA A 6 3.83 -15.74 8.89
C ALA A 6 3.01 -15.03 7.79
N ASP A 7 2.21 -14.03 8.14
CA ASP A 7 1.52 -13.21 7.13
C ASP A 7 2.50 -12.37 6.32
N ILE A 8 3.50 -11.80 6.98
CA ILE A 8 4.54 -10.97 6.34
C ILE A 8 5.42 -11.82 5.42
N VAL A 9 5.81 -13.01 5.85
CA VAL A 9 6.57 -13.95 5.02
C VAL A 9 5.77 -14.36 3.77
N ARG A 10 4.48 -14.66 3.91
CA ARG A 10 3.60 -14.92 2.76
C ARG A 10 3.48 -13.71 1.84
N ALA A 11 3.41 -12.51 2.40
CA ALA A 11 3.39 -11.27 1.62
C ALA A 11 4.71 -11.09 0.85
N GLN A 12 5.86 -11.33 1.47
CA GLN A 12 7.17 -11.28 0.81
C GLN A 12 7.22 -12.24 -0.39
N GLN A 13 6.78 -13.49 -0.21
CA GLN A 13 6.74 -14.49 -1.29
C GLN A 13 5.89 -14.05 -2.49
N ARG A 14 4.77 -13.35 -2.25
CA ARG A 14 3.94 -12.80 -3.33
C ARG A 14 4.62 -11.61 -4.02
N LEU A 15 5.22 -10.73 -3.23
CA LEU A 15 5.77 -9.46 -3.72
C LEU A 15 7.08 -9.61 -4.49
N THR A 16 7.91 -10.60 -4.20
CA THR A 16 9.22 -10.82 -4.87
C THR A 16 9.12 -10.96 -6.40
N ARG A 17 7.97 -11.36 -6.92
CA ARG A 17 7.73 -11.44 -8.38
C ARG A 17 7.49 -10.07 -9.03
N TYR A 18 7.20 -9.05 -8.25
CA TYR A 18 6.78 -7.73 -8.73
C TYR A 18 7.68 -6.59 -8.25
N LEU A 19 8.24 -6.72 -7.07
CA LEU A 19 9.05 -5.68 -6.42
C LEU A 19 10.42 -6.24 -6.06
N GLN A 20 11.44 -5.41 -6.24
CA GLN A 20 12.78 -5.66 -5.72
C GLN A 20 12.93 -4.99 -4.34
N PRO A 21 13.82 -5.50 -3.46
CA PRO A 21 14.19 -4.80 -2.25
C PRO A 21 14.66 -3.38 -2.56
N THR A 22 14.17 -2.40 -1.81
CA THR A 22 14.65 -1.02 -1.93
C THR A 22 16.02 -0.87 -1.28
N ALA A 23 16.79 0.10 -1.73
CA ALA A 23 18.12 0.35 -1.19
C ALA A 23 18.06 0.85 0.27
N VAL A 24 19.15 0.62 0.99
CA VAL A 24 19.49 1.28 2.24
C VAL A 24 20.72 2.14 1.98
N GLU A 25 20.66 3.42 2.30
CA GLU A 25 21.74 4.38 2.11
C GLU A 25 22.18 5.01 3.42
N SER A 26 23.45 5.31 3.54
CA SER A 26 24.00 6.04 4.68
C SER A 26 23.62 7.52 4.59
N ALA A 27 23.23 8.11 5.72
CA ALA A 27 22.84 9.50 5.85
C ALA A 27 23.60 10.18 7.00
N PRO A 28 24.93 10.34 6.87
CA PRO A 28 25.77 10.88 7.94
C PRO A 28 25.40 12.31 8.34
N GLU A 29 24.76 13.06 7.44
CA GLU A 29 24.23 14.41 7.70
C GLU A 29 23.10 14.42 8.74
N LEU A 30 22.42 13.30 8.94
CA LEU A 30 21.38 13.11 9.98
C LEU A 30 21.94 12.59 11.30
N GLY A 31 23.20 12.12 11.31
CA GLY A 31 23.90 11.60 12.48
C GLY A 31 24.74 10.37 12.18
N ALA A 32 25.71 10.09 13.03
CA ALA A 32 26.58 8.94 12.88
C ALA A 32 25.77 7.63 12.98
N GLY A 33 25.94 6.75 11.96
CA GLY A 33 25.25 5.46 11.89
C GLY A 33 23.79 5.52 11.46
N VAL A 34 23.29 6.69 11.02
CA VAL A 34 21.94 6.81 10.46
C VAL A 34 21.91 6.25 9.04
N LEU A 35 20.92 5.38 8.80
CA LEU A 35 20.63 4.77 7.51
C LEU A 35 19.20 5.10 7.07
N LEU A 36 19.00 5.29 5.79
CA LEU A 36 17.68 5.54 5.17
C LEU A 36 17.24 4.34 4.35
N LYS A 37 16.10 3.76 4.65
CA LYS A 37 15.42 2.78 3.80
C LYS A 37 14.60 3.51 2.76
N LEU A 38 14.98 3.44 1.49
CA LEU A 38 14.50 4.31 0.41
C LEU A 38 13.21 3.81 -0.24
N GLU A 39 12.09 3.83 0.47
CA GLU A 39 10.80 3.42 -0.07
C GLU A 39 10.23 4.36 -1.16
N ASN A 40 10.78 5.56 -1.31
CA ASN A 40 10.47 6.48 -2.41
C ASN A 40 11.02 6.03 -3.78
N THR A 41 11.93 5.06 -3.82
CA THR A 41 12.48 4.50 -5.07
C THR A 41 11.56 3.42 -5.68
N ASN A 42 10.51 3.01 -4.98
CA ASN A 42 9.48 2.13 -5.53
C ASN A 42 8.80 2.73 -6.77
N ARG A 43 8.21 1.90 -7.62
CA ARG A 43 7.52 2.30 -8.88
C ARG A 43 6.44 3.36 -8.71
N THR A 44 5.79 3.41 -7.55
CA THR A 44 4.79 4.44 -7.20
C THR A 44 5.34 5.50 -6.25
N HIS A 45 6.66 5.58 -6.10
CA HIS A 45 7.39 6.54 -5.26
C HIS A 45 6.96 6.53 -3.79
N SER A 46 6.52 5.39 -3.27
CA SER A 46 6.19 5.21 -1.85
C SER A 46 6.06 3.73 -1.46
N PHE A 47 6.11 3.46 -0.15
CA PHE A 47 5.90 2.12 0.42
C PHE A 47 4.48 1.57 0.18
N LYS A 48 3.51 2.40 -0.14
CA LYS A 48 2.10 2.01 -0.27
C LYS A 48 1.87 0.93 -1.33
N ILE A 49 2.72 0.84 -2.32
CA ILE A 49 2.67 -0.20 -3.36
C ILE A 49 2.75 -1.61 -2.75
N ARG A 50 3.53 -1.82 -1.69
CA ARG A 50 3.73 -3.13 -1.05
C ARG A 50 2.43 -3.68 -0.48
N GLY A 51 1.77 -2.87 0.36
CA GLY A 51 0.50 -3.24 0.98
C GLY A 51 -0.62 -3.40 -0.05
N ALA A 52 -0.75 -2.47 -0.97
CA ALA A 52 -1.78 -2.50 -2.01
C ALA A 52 -1.62 -3.75 -2.91
N LEU A 53 -0.41 -4.02 -3.37
CA LEU A 53 -0.13 -5.17 -4.23
C LEU A 53 -0.36 -6.50 -3.49
N ASN A 54 0.11 -6.62 -2.24
CA ASN A 54 -0.13 -7.82 -1.46
C ASN A 54 -1.63 -8.06 -1.21
N ALA A 55 -2.40 -7.02 -0.93
CA ALA A 55 -3.85 -7.14 -0.74
C ALA A 55 -4.56 -7.66 -2.00
N VAL A 56 -4.21 -7.14 -3.17
CA VAL A 56 -4.81 -7.60 -4.44
C VAL A 56 -4.35 -9.01 -4.80
N LEU A 57 -3.06 -9.35 -4.61
CA LEU A 57 -2.53 -10.69 -4.85
C LEU A 57 -3.09 -11.77 -3.91
N ALA A 58 -3.55 -11.36 -2.72
CA ALA A 58 -4.16 -12.27 -1.74
C ALA A 58 -5.63 -12.61 -2.03
N LEU A 59 -6.27 -11.91 -2.98
CA LEU A 59 -7.64 -12.19 -3.39
C LEU A 59 -7.73 -13.51 -4.16
N ASP A 60 -8.81 -14.24 -3.95
CA ASP A 60 -9.19 -15.34 -4.84
C ASP A 60 -9.68 -14.83 -6.20
N ASP A 61 -9.84 -15.73 -7.16
CA ASP A 61 -10.22 -15.37 -8.53
C ASP A 61 -11.61 -14.74 -8.59
N ALA A 62 -12.55 -15.16 -7.78
CA ALA A 62 -13.90 -14.61 -7.74
C ALA A 62 -13.91 -13.16 -7.21
N ALA A 63 -13.16 -12.87 -6.13
CA ALA A 63 -13.02 -11.52 -5.60
C ALA A 63 -12.26 -10.62 -6.60
N ARG A 64 -11.24 -11.15 -7.26
CA ARG A 64 -10.48 -10.44 -8.28
C ARG A 64 -11.34 -10.09 -9.50
N ALA A 65 -12.20 -11.00 -9.95
CA ALA A 65 -13.13 -10.75 -11.04
C ALA A 65 -14.14 -9.63 -10.72
N ARG A 66 -14.61 -9.53 -9.49
CA ARG A 66 -15.47 -8.42 -9.05
C ARG A 66 -14.74 -7.08 -8.99
N GLY A 67 -13.42 -7.11 -8.78
CA GLY A 67 -12.58 -5.92 -8.70
C GLY A 67 -12.41 -5.38 -7.29
N VAL A 68 -11.60 -4.32 -7.18
CA VAL A 68 -11.31 -3.66 -5.91
C VAL A 68 -11.74 -2.21 -5.92
N ILE A 69 -12.01 -1.68 -4.74
CA ILE A 69 -12.36 -0.28 -4.54
C ILE A 69 -11.58 0.28 -3.35
N THR A 70 -11.22 1.54 -3.40
CA THR A 70 -10.59 2.25 -2.27
C THR A 70 -10.98 3.73 -2.27
N ALA A 71 -10.79 4.39 -1.13
CA ALA A 71 -10.87 5.83 -0.98
C ALA A 71 -9.48 6.37 -0.68
N SER A 72 -8.89 7.14 -1.59
CA SER A 72 -7.61 7.81 -1.38
C SER A 72 -7.30 8.77 -2.53
N SER A 73 -6.73 9.92 -2.20
CA SER A 73 -6.20 10.87 -3.20
C SER A 73 -4.66 10.93 -3.24
N GLY A 74 -3.99 9.99 -2.58
CA GLY A 74 -2.53 10.00 -2.41
C GLY A 74 -1.83 8.75 -2.90
N ASN A 75 -0.76 8.39 -2.20
CA ASN A 75 0.11 7.27 -2.55
C ASN A 75 -0.60 5.91 -2.53
N HIS A 76 -1.59 5.74 -1.64
CA HIS A 76 -2.37 4.50 -1.61
C HIS A 76 -3.21 4.32 -2.89
N ALA A 77 -3.83 5.38 -3.37
CA ALA A 77 -4.57 5.37 -4.63
C ALA A 77 -3.71 4.89 -5.81
N GLN A 78 -2.50 5.42 -5.94
CA GLN A 78 -1.55 5.00 -6.96
C GLN A 78 -1.05 3.57 -6.75
N GLY A 79 -0.81 3.17 -5.49
CA GLY A 79 -0.44 1.80 -5.13
C GLY A 79 -1.50 0.78 -5.55
N VAL A 80 -2.78 1.05 -5.28
CA VAL A 80 -3.91 0.19 -5.68
C VAL A 80 -4.05 0.16 -7.20
N ALA A 81 -3.98 1.31 -7.87
CA ALA A 81 -4.04 1.36 -9.34
C ALA A 81 -2.92 0.54 -10.00
N TYR A 82 -1.67 0.66 -9.51
CA TYR A 82 -0.56 -0.15 -9.96
C TYR A 82 -0.78 -1.65 -9.72
N ALA A 83 -1.23 -2.00 -8.50
CA ALA A 83 -1.48 -3.39 -8.12
C ALA A 83 -2.51 -4.05 -9.06
N THR A 84 -3.57 -3.33 -9.39
CA THR A 84 -4.63 -3.84 -10.27
C THR A 84 -4.19 -3.90 -11.74
N GLN A 85 -3.36 -2.99 -12.20
CA GLN A 85 -2.73 -3.08 -13.52
C GLN A 85 -1.85 -4.34 -13.61
N ALA A 86 -0.99 -4.57 -12.60
CA ALA A 86 -0.07 -5.70 -12.57
C ALA A 86 -0.78 -7.08 -12.47
N THR A 87 -2.01 -7.11 -11.94
CA THR A 87 -2.80 -8.32 -11.73
C THR A 87 -4.00 -8.44 -12.67
N GLN A 88 -4.15 -7.51 -13.62
CA GLN A 88 -5.29 -7.42 -14.53
C GLN A 88 -6.67 -7.38 -13.84
N THR A 89 -6.70 -6.77 -12.64
CA THR A 89 -7.91 -6.57 -11.83
C THR A 89 -8.48 -5.18 -12.09
N ARG A 90 -9.80 -4.99 -11.99
CA ARG A 90 -10.40 -3.65 -12.06
C ARG A 90 -10.25 -2.90 -10.75
N ALA A 91 -9.92 -1.60 -10.83
CA ALA A 91 -9.87 -0.70 -9.67
C ALA A 91 -10.80 0.48 -9.82
N THR A 92 -11.65 0.70 -8.82
CA THR A 92 -12.41 1.95 -8.64
C THR A 92 -11.81 2.72 -7.47
N ILE A 93 -11.35 3.95 -7.72
CA ILE A 93 -10.64 4.75 -6.73
C ILE A 93 -11.41 6.04 -6.51
N LEU A 94 -12.07 6.14 -5.36
CA LEU A 94 -12.81 7.33 -4.98
C LEU A 94 -11.85 8.37 -4.42
N MET A 95 -12.05 9.61 -4.83
CA MET A 95 -11.25 10.77 -4.43
C MET A 95 -12.19 11.93 -4.11
N PRO A 96 -11.89 12.78 -3.12
CA PRO A 96 -12.66 14.02 -2.91
C PRO A 96 -12.76 14.86 -4.19
N LYS A 97 -13.87 15.55 -4.38
CA LYS A 97 -14.14 16.38 -5.59
C LYS A 97 -13.03 17.38 -5.90
N HIS A 98 -12.41 17.93 -4.87
CA HIS A 98 -11.34 18.95 -5.00
C HIS A 98 -9.93 18.35 -5.17
N THR A 99 -9.83 17.04 -5.44
CA THR A 99 -8.52 16.40 -5.66
C THR A 99 -7.82 17.01 -6.87
N PRO A 100 -6.57 17.49 -6.73
CA PRO A 100 -5.83 18.06 -7.84
C PRO A 100 -5.69 17.11 -9.02
N GLN A 101 -5.81 17.62 -10.24
CA GLN A 101 -5.79 16.82 -11.48
C GLN A 101 -4.53 15.96 -11.62
N LYS A 102 -3.37 16.45 -11.15
CA LYS A 102 -2.12 15.67 -11.13
C LYS A 102 -2.27 14.34 -10.37
N LYS A 103 -3.02 14.32 -9.27
CA LYS A 103 -3.27 13.10 -8.48
C LYS A 103 -4.25 12.16 -9.19
N VAL A 104 -5.30 12.71 -9.82
CA VAL A 104 -6.24 11.95 -10.65
C VAL A 104 -5.51 11.28 -11.83
N GLN A 105 -4.65 12.03 -12.51
CA GLN A 105 -3.82 11.49 -13.59
C GLN A 105 -2.85 10.41 -13.11
N GLY A 106 -2.31 10.53 -11.89
CA GLY A 106 -1.46 9.51 -11.28
C GLY A 106 -2.15 8.15 -11.14
N VAL A 107 -3.44 8.14 -10.83
CA VAL A 107 -4.26 6.91 -10.80
C VAL A 107 -4.54 6.39 -12.21
N ARG A 108 -4.95 7.27 -13.11
CA ARG A 108 -5.28 6.90 -14.51
C ARG A 108 -4.08 6.36 -15.27
N ARG A 109 -2.86 6.82 -14.97
CA ARG A 109 -1.61 6.29 -15.54
C ARG A 109 -1.48 4.78 -15.36
N TYR A 110 -1.96 4.24 -14.25
CA TYR A 110 -1.95 2.81 -13.95
C TYR A 110 -3.28 2.12 -14.27
N GLY A 111 -4.14 2.73 -15.10
CA GLY A 111 -5.40 2.13 -15.55
C GLY A 111 -6.52 2.11 -14.49
N GLY A 112 -6.34 2.75 -13.33
CA GLY A 112 -7.38 2.85 -12.32
C GLY A 112 -8.50 3.82 -12.73
N THR A 113 -9.74 3.48 -12.41
CA THR A 113 -10.91 4.35 -12.62
C THR A 113 -11.01 5.32 -11.45
N ALA A 114 -10.62 6.58 -11.66
CA ALA A 114 -10.76 7.63 -10.65
C ALA A 114 -12.17 8.21 -10.68
N VAL A 115 -12.86 8.17 -9.54
CA VAL A 115 -14.21 8.72 -9.33
C VAL A 115 -14.13 9.84 -8.30
N LEU A 116 -14.51 11.05 -8.69
CA LEU A 116 -14.55 12.22 -7.80
C LEU A 116 -15.89 12.24 -7.05
N PHE A 117 -15.85 12.11 -5.72
CA PHE A 117 -17.03 12.06 -4.87
C PHE A 117 -16.74 12.61 -3.47
N GLY A 118 -17.73 13.33 -2.91
CA GLY A 118 -17.64 13.91 -1.57
C GLY A 118 -16.76 15.16 -1.51
N ASP A 119 -16.92 15.91 -0.44
CA ASP A 119 -16.19 17.17 -0.22
C ASP A 119 -15.00 16.96 0.73
N ASN A 120 -14.93 15.79 1.40
CA ASN A 120 -13.84 15.38 2.28
C ASN A 120 -13.58 13.88 2.20
N PHE A 121 -12.56 13.41 2.95
CA PHE A 121 -12.17 12.01 2.96
C PHE A 121 -13.26 11.10 3.53
N ASP A 122 -13.92 11.51 4.62
CA ASP A 122 -14.93 10.67 5.31
C ASP A 122 -16.13 10.36 4.41
N GLN A 123 -16.63 11.35 3.67
CA GLN A 123 -17.70 11.17 2.68
C GLN A 123 -17.26 10.25 1.54
N THR A 124 -16.01 10.43 1.10
CA THR A 124 -15.44 9.64 0.02
C THR A 124 -15.28 8.17 0.44
N GLU A 125 -14.80 7.92 1.66
CA GLU A 125 -14.62 6.57 2.20
C GLU A 125 -15.97 5.89 2.47
N ALA A 126 -16.93 6.60 3.04
CA ALA A 126 -18.27 6.08 3.28
C ALA A 126 -18.94 5.61 1.97
N GLU A 127 -18.81 6.39 0.90
CA GLU A 127 -19.33 6.02 -0.42
C GLU A 127 -18.55 4.83 -1.02
N ALA A 128 -17.23 4.76 -0.86
CA ALA A 128 -16.45 3.63 -1.32
C ALA A 128 -16.86 2.33 -0.60
N LEU A 129 -17.09 2.39 0.71
CA LEU A 129 -17.58 1.26 1.50
C LEU A 129 -19.01 0.85 1.12
N ARG A 130 -19.89 1.82 0.82
CA ARG A 130 -21.23 1.55 0.31
C ARG A 130 -21.17 0.80 -1.02
N ARG A 131 -20.43 1.34 -1.99
CA ARG A 131 -20.26 0.68 -3.31
C ARG A 131 -19.61 -0.69 -3.21
N ALA A 132 -18.61 -0.86 -2.33
CA ALA A 132 -17.99 -2.15 -2.09
C ALA A 132 -19.03 -3.22 -1.75
N ARG A 133 -19.98 -2.89 -0.85
CA ARG A 133 -21.07 -3.81 -0.49
C ARG A 133 -22.06 -4.05 -1.62
N ASP A 134 -22.52 -2.98 -2.26
CA ASP A 134 -23.59 -3.05 -3.26
C ASP A 134 -23.12 -3.76 -4.56
N GLU A 135 -21.87 -3.58 -4.93
CA GLU A 135 -21.26 -4.13 -6.15
C GLU A 135 -20.41 -5.40 -5.87
N GLY A 136 -20.30 -5.82 -4.60
CA GLY A 136 -19.53 -7.00 -4.18
C GLY A 136 -18.01 -6.84 -4.39
N MET A 137 -17.51 -5.60 -4.51
CA MET A 137 -16.08 -5.33 -4.68
C MET A 137 -15.33 -5.44 -3.35
N THR A 138 -14.04 -5.76 -3.42
CA THR A 138 -13.19 -5.75 -2.22
C THR A 138 -12.69 -4.34 -1.91
N PHE A 139 -13.04 -3.83 -0.70
CA PHE A 139 -12.48 -2.57 -0.23
C PHE A 139 -11.04 -2.78 0.27
N VAL A 140 -10.08 -2.08 -0.31
CA VAL A 140 -8.66 -2.11 0.09
C VAL A 140 -8.39 -0.87 0.96
N SER A 141 -8.32 -1.08 2.28
CA SER A 141 -8.06 0.01 3.23
C SER A 141 -6.62 0.53 3.12
N PRO A 142 -6.40 1.86 3.24
CA PRO A 142 -5.05 2.44 3.16
C PRO A 142 -4.14 2.09 4.35
N TYR A 143 -4.66 1.54 5.46
CA TYR A 143 -3.90 1.27 6.68
C TYR A 143 -4.46 0.17 7.57
N ASN A 144 -5.77 -0.07 7.58
CA ASN A 144 -6.44 -1.02 8.51
C ASN A 144 -6.91 -2.28 7.78
N ASP A 145 -6.00 -2.95 7.12
CA ASP A 145 -6.23 -4.22 6.43
C ASP A 145 -5.05 -5.15 6.69
N ARG A 146 -5.32 -6.40 7.06
CA ARG A 146 -4.28 -7.39 7.40
C ARG A 146 -3.28 -7.61 6.26
N GLN A 147 -3.77 -7.69 5.02
CA GLN A 147 -2.90 -7.91 3.86
C GLN A 147 -2.10 -6.66 3.52
N VAL A 148 -2.69 -5.46 3.70
CA VAL A 148 -1.98 -4.19 3.52
C VAL A 148 -0.88 -4.05 4.57
N MET A 149 -1.16 -4.35 5.84
CA MET A 149 -0.16 -4.35 6.91
C MET A 149 0.95 -5.39 6.66
N ALA A 150 0.58 -6.61 6.25
CA ALA A 150 1.56 -7.66 5.93
C ALA A 150 2.49 -7.26 4.79
N GLY A 151 1.94 -6.65 3.73
CA GLY A 151 2.75 -6.13 2.62
C GLY A 151 3.72 -5.02 3.08
N ALA A 152 3.27 -4.10 3.92
CA ALA A 152 4.14 -3.07 4.50
C ALA A 152 5.21 -3.68 5.42
N GLY A 153 4.90 -4.76 6.14
CA GLY A 153 5.83 -5.48 7.01
C GLY A 153 7.03 -6.09 6.29
N THR A 154 6.95 -6.33 4.98
CA THR A 154 8.09 -6.81 4.20
C THR A 154 9.28 -5.85 4.21
N ILE A 155 9.05 -4.57 4.51
CA ILE A 155 10.12 -3.58 4.75
C ILE A 155 10.96 -3.99 5.96
N GLY A 156 10.32 -4.46 7.05
CA GLY A 156 11.03 -4.95 8.23
C GLY A 156 11.93 -6.14 7.92
N LEU A 157 11.44 -7.12 7.16
CA LEU A 157 12.26 -8.25 6.73
C LEU A 157 13.47 -7.81 5.87
N GLU A 158 13.26 -6.86 4.95
CA GLU A 158 14.35 -6.32 4.14
C GLU A 158 15.38 -5.57 5.00
N ILE A 159 14.94 -4.78 5.98
CA ILE A 159 15.83 -4.06 6.90
C ILE A 159 16.70 -5.05 7.66
N LEU A 160 16.12 -6.10 8.25
CA LEU A 160 16.87 -7.13 8.99
C LEU A 160 17.89 -7.89 8.11
N GLN A 161 17.56 -8.08 6.83
CA GLN A 161 18.49 -8.72 5.87
C GLN A 161 19.62 -7.79 5.44
N GLN A 162 19.33 -6.49 5.23
CA GLN A 162 20.28 -5.50 4.72
C GLN A 162 21.16 -4.90 5.83
N VAL A 163 20.64 -4.85 7.06
CA VAL A 163 21.30 -4.27 8.24
C VAL A 163 21.10 -5.22 9.43
N PRO A 164 21.81 -6.36 9.48
CA PRO A 164 21.60 -7.37 10.53
C PRO A 164 21.78 -6.84 11.95
N ASP A 165 22.68 -5.85 12.14
CA ASP A 165 23.00 -5.25 13.44
C ASP A 165 22.16 -3.99 13.74
N VAL A 166 21.03 -3.79 13.07
CA VAL A 166 20.18 -2.62 13.31
C VAL A 166 19.68 -2.60 14.76
N ALA A 167 20.01 -1.53 15.49
CA ALA A 167 19.60 -1.39 16.90
C ALA A 167 18.23 -0.71 17.04
N ARG A 168 17.87 0.17 16.11
CA ARG A 168 16.61 0.94 16.15
C ARG A 168 16.10 1.21 14.76
N VAL A 169 14.77 1.14 14.59
CA VAL A 169 14.08 1.52 13.35
C VAL A 169 13.11 2.64 13.68
N LEU A 170 13.28 3.79 13.05
CA LEU A 170 12.38 4.94 13.19
C LEU A 170 11.34 4.87 12.08
N VAL A 171 10.06 4.84 12.45
CA VAL A 171 8.95 4.68 11.52
C VAL A 171 7.96 5.83 11.69
N CYS A 172 7.60 6.51 10.59
CA CYS A 172 6.53 7.51 10.60
C CYS A 172 5.18 6.85 10.91
N VAL A 173 4.43 7.39 11.86
CA VAL A 173 3.14 6.87 12.28
C VAL A 173 2.01 7.84 11.92
N SER A 174 0.99 7.33 11.21
CA SER A 174 -0.29 7.99 10.98
C SER A 174 -1.40 6.96 11.24
N GLY A 175 -1.99 6.32 10.24
CA GLY A 175 -3.00 5.26 10.42
C GLY A 175 -2.49 3.93 11.00
N GLY A 176 -1.22 3.82 11.37
CA GLY A 176 -0.64 2.69 12.11
C GLY A 176 -0.21 1.49 11.25
N GLY A 177 -0.70 1.35 10.01
CA GLY A 177 -0.46 0.14 9.20
C GLY A 177 1.02 -0.14 8.88
N LEU A 178 1.83 0.90 8.65
CA LEU A 178 3.26 0.75 8.39
C LEU A 178 4.01 0.24 9.64
N ILE A 179 3.85 0.93 10.76
CA ILE A 179 4.52 0.55 12.02
C ILE A 179 4.08 -0.83 12.50
N SER A 180 2.78 -1.16 12.37
CA SER A 180 2.27 -2.49 12.73
C SER A 180 2.92 -3.59 11.90
N GLY A 181 3.09 -3.36 10.59
CA GLY A 181 3.79 -4.30 9.71
C GLY A 181 5.26 -4.46 10.11
N ILE A 182 6.01 -3.38 10.19
CA ILE A 182 7.46 -3.41 10.48
C ILE A 182 7.73 -3.99 11.87
N ALA A 183 6.95 -3.62 12.89
CA ALA A 183 7.14 -4.11 14.26
C ALA A 183 6.75 -5.58 14.45
N THR A 184 6.04 -6.19 13.50
CA THR A 184 5.68 -7.62 13.52
C THR A 184 6.72 -8.48 12.78
N ALA A 185 7.52 -7.87 11.95
CA ALA A 185 8.61 -8.54 11.22
C ALA A 185 9.81 -8.83 12.13
#